data_cc1aa37e16988fcbd11ec45ef8117245
#
_entry.id   cc1aa37e16988fcbd11ec45ef8117245
#
_cell.length_a   1.000
_cell.length_b   1.000
_cell.length_c   1.000
_cell.angle_alpha   90.00
_cell.angle_beta   90.00
_cell.angle_gamma   90.00
#
_symmetry.space_group_name_H-M   'P 1'
#
loop_
_entity.id
_entity.type
_entity.pdbx_description
1 polymer ?
#
loop_
_entity_poly.entity_id
_entity_poly.type
_entity_poly.pdbx_seq_one_letter_code
_entity_poly.pdbx_strand_id
1 'polypeptide(L)'
;GQEEIDALEAEADKARERRQVALRSEERFRAAAERHRELLNRLVEGVSRAPRAGGGDDGEPSLERWRKGHNRLEDKLRSALTAVLEERHRAEDAANDLARIEAQLHTARVRKPQCTAMVDLQIEASETAEATVELTYRTPCALWRPEHLVRFRAEADDPQRGTLEVTTWATLWQSTGESWEGVQLSCSTARPASASKAPLVEDDVLYKRRKTAQERKTIQVAVEDQAIQTARTQGVRLVDEMPGVDDGGKPLTFEPPSSIDLPSTGQPIRVVIAQMQLQASVSRVAMPEIAPVAHLKATATLTTHTPLLAGPAHIARGSGLIGRSMLTLVSPGEPFVIGLGPDDGLRVRRQLHEEDERTVVTGHRTVTRTVRLFVSNLSGQRRGLRLTERIPVSNIDAVTVSLTSAEGWHHEAEDGFVHMDLELEANATRELELRYSIGAGAHVVLPF
;
A
#
# COMPACT_ATOMS: atom_id res chain seq x y z
N GLY A 1 -23.33 22.82 21.02
CA GLY A 1 -21.93 22.99 21.50
C GLY A 1 -21.70 22.30 22.84
N GLN A 2 -21.98 22.95 23.97
CA GLN A 2 -21.65 22.35 25.28
C GLN A 2 -22.51 21.11 25.59
N GLU A 3 -23.81 21.16 25.31
CA GLU A 3 -24.72 20.01 25.49
C GLU A 3 -24.29 18.78 24.65
N GLU A 4 -23.75 19.01 23.44
CA GLU A 4 -23.24 17.94 22.56
C GLU A 4 -21.98 17.31 23.16
N ILE A 5 -21.09 18.14 23.74
CA ILE A 5 -19.87 17.67 24.41
C ILE A 5 -20.22 16.84 25.63
N ASP A 6 -21.13 17.34 26.49
CA ASP A 6 -21.57 16.64 27.69
C ASP A 6 -22.23 15.30 27.36
N ALA A 7 -23.03 15.25 26.27
CA ALA A 7 -23.64 14.00 25.79
C ALA A 7 -22.59 12.98 25.31
N LEU A 8 -21.59 13.43 24.55
CA LEU A 8 -20.51 12.57 24.06
C LEU A 8 -19.61 12.08 25.21
N GLU A 9 -19.36 12.91 26.22
CA GLU A 9 -18.64 12.50 27.43
C GLU A 9 -19.37 11.40 28.19
N ALA A 10 -20.67 11.57 28.40
CA ALA A 10 -21.50 10.54 29.03
C ALA A 10 -21.55 9.24 28.22
N GLU A 11 -21.51 9.30 26.90
CA GLU A 11 -21.46 8.14 26.03
C GLU A 11 -20.10 7.44 26.08
N ALA A 12 -19.00 8.21 26.11
CA ALA A 12 -17.65 7.70 26.30
C ALA A 12 -17.49 6.96 27.62
N ASP A 13 -18.05 7.51 28.71
CA ASP A 13 -17.99 6.85 30.02
C ASP A 13 -18.74 5.52 30.03
N LYS A 14 -19.90 5.45 29.38
CA LYS A 14 -20.64 4.19 29.22
C LYS A 14 -19.86 3.16 28.38
N ALA A 15 -19.14 3.59 27.35
CA ALA A 15 -18.31 2.69 26.55
C ALA A 15 -17.09 2.19 27.36
N ARG A 16 -16.47 3.04 28.17
CA ARG A 16 -15.39 2.67 29.09
C ARG A 16 -15.85 1.64 30.11
N GLU A 17 -17.04 1.85 30.69
CA GLU A 17 -17.62 0.91 31.67
C GLU A 17 -17.91 -0.45 31.02
N ARG A 18 -18.54 -0.48 29.84
CA ARG A 18 -18.79 -1.71 29.08
C ARG A 18 -17.49 -2.48 28.81
N ARG A 19 -16.45 -1.78 28.35
CA ARG A 19 -15.14 -2.38 28.12
C ARG A 19 -14.54 -2.97 29.39
N GLN A 20 -14.62 -2.24 30.51
CA GLN A 20 -14.06 -2.71 31.78
C GLN A 20 -14.80 -3.94 32.33
N VAL A 21 -16.11 -3.97 32.17
CA VAL A 21 -16.93 -5.14 32.56
C VAL A 21 -16.55 -6.37 31.74
N ALA A 22 -16.44 -6.22 30.41
CA ALA A 22 -16.04 -7.31 29.52
C ALA A 22 -14.63 -7.84 29.84
N LEU A 23 -13.65 -6.97 30.09
CA LEU A 23 -12.31 -7.38 30.47
C LEU A 23 -12.28 -8.16 31.78
N ARG A 24 -12.99 -7.70 32.80
CA ARG A 24 -13.12 -8.46 34.09
C ARG A 24 -13.79 -9.82 33.91
N SER A 25 -14.79 -9.90 33.04
CA SER A 25 -15.46 -11.17 32.73
C SER A 25 -14.53 -12.10 31.97
N GLU A 26 -13.75 -11.60 31.01
CA GLU A 26 -12.71 -12.36 30.29
C GLU A 26 -11.70 -12.98 31.26
N GLU A 27 -11.14 -12.19 32.19
CA GLU A 27 -10.19 -12.68 33.20
C GLU A 27 -10.81 -13.79 34.06
N ARG A 28 -12.05 -13.62 34.50
CA ARG A 28 -12.76 -14.63 35.30
C ARG A 28 -12.93 -15.94 34.54
N PHE A 29 -13.34 -15.88 33.26
CA PHE A 29 -13.50 -17.08 32.44
C PHE A 29 -12.16 -17.70 32.07
N ARG A 30 -11.12 -16.90 31.84
CA ARG A 30 -9.74 -17.39 31.62
C ARG A 30 -9.23 -18.17 32.83
N ALA A 31 -9.38 -17.61 34.02
CA ALA A 31 -9.02 -18.32 35.26
C ALA A 31 -9.86 -19.60 35.47
N ALA A 32 -11.13 -19.64 35.07
CA ALA A 32 -11.92 -20.85 35.07
C ALA A 32 -11.42 -21.89 34.08
N ALA A 33 -11.06 -21.49 32.85
CA ALA A 33 -10.49 -22.38 31.87
C ALA A 33 -9.16 -23.01 32.32
N GLU A 34 -8.28 -22.22 32.93
CA GLU A 34 -7.03 -22.71 33.46
C GLU A 34 -7.25 -23.75 34.58
N ARG A 35 -8.17 -23.47 35.51
CA ARG A 35 -8.53 -24.45 36.55
C ARG A 35 -9.05 -25.77 35.98
N HIS A 36 -9.90 -25.70 34.95
CA HIS A 36 -10.43 -26.89 34.30
C HIS A 36 -9.34 -27.64 33.52
N ARG A 37 -8.42 -26.94 32.87
CA ARG A 37 -7.25 -27.54 32.21
C ARG A 37 -6.34 -28.27 33.22
N GLU A 38 -6.07 -27.63 34.35
CA GLU A 38 -5.25 -28.26 35.42
C GLU A 38 -5.93 -29.50 36.00
N LEU A 39 -7.24 -29.45 36.22
CA LEU A 39 -7.99 -30.63 36.68
C LEU A 39 -8.00 -31.75 35.63
N LEU A 40 -8.09 -31.44 34.35
CA LEU A 40 -7.97 -32.41 33.26
C LEU A 40 -6.56 -33.08 33.28
N ASN A 41 -5.51 -32.29 33.40
CA ASN A 41 -4.15 -32.80 33.47
C ASN A 41 -3.95 -33.72 34.64
N ARG A 42 -4.41 -33.32 35.84
CA ARG A 42 -4.36 -34.19 37.05
C ARG A 42 -5.17 -35.48 36.89
N LEU A 43 -6.31 -35.40 36.22
CA LEU A 43 -7.13 -36.55 35.93
C LEU A 43 -6.39 -37.54 35.02
N VAL A 44 -5.75 -37.06 33.93
CA VAL A 44 -4.96 -37.86 32.99
C VAL A 44 -3.72 -38.47 33.68
N GLU A 45 -3.01 -37.68 34.49
CA GLU A 45 -1.87 -38.17 35.26
C GLU A 45 -2.28 -39.25 36.28
N GLY A 46 -3.43 -39.09 36.90
CA GLY A 46 -4.00 -40.09 37.82
C GLY A 46 -4.25 -41.43 37.12
N VAL A 47 -4.79 -41.42 35.89
CA VAL A 47 -4.97 -42.64 35.10
C VAL A 47 -3.64 -43.27 34.72
N SER A 48 -2.66 -42.42 34.33
CA SER A 48 -1.34 -42.91 33.91
C SER A 48 -0.53 -43.55 35.04
N ARG A 49 -0.78 -43.13 36.28
CA ARG A 49 -0.10 -43.66 37.49
C ARG A 49 -0.88 -44.76 38.20
N ALA A 50 -2.13 -45.04 37.77
CA ALA A 50 -2.89 -46.13 38.38
C ALA A 50 -2.18 -47.45 38.14
N PRO A 51 -1.93 -48.27 39.22
CA PRO A 51 -1.30 -49.57 39.06
C PRO A 51 -2.18 -50.42 38.13
N ARG A 52 -1.57 -51.08 37.14
CA ARG A 52 -2.23 -52.09 36.31
C ARG A 52 -2.62 -53.21 37.26
N ALA A 53 -3.81 -53.15 37.80
CA ALA A 53 -4.34 -54.20 38.65
C ALA A 53 -4.49 -55.46 37.82
N GLY A 54 -3.77 -56.50 38.23
CA GLY A 54 -3.99 -57.85 37.70
C GLY A 54 -5.42 -58.30 37.99
N GLY A 55 -6.11 -58.75 36.98
CA GLY A 55 -7.28 -59.59 36.92
C GLY A 55 -8.19 -59.64 38.15
N GLY A 56 -9.05 -58.65 38.30
CA GLY A 56 -10.23 -58.67 39.15
C GLY A 56 -11.37 -57.94 38.47
N ASP A 57 -12.55 -58.50 38.51
CA ASP A 57 -13.79 -58.10 37.83
C ASP A 57 -14.32 -56.68 38.20
N ASP A 58 -13.59 -55.92 39.02
CA ASP A 58 -13.97 -54.58 39.51
C ASP A 58 -13.41 -53.42 38.69
N GLY A 59 -12.75 -53.66 37.55
CA GLY A 59 -12.04 -52.64 36.76
C GLY A 59 -12.91 -51.79 35.84
N GLU A 60 -14.02 -52.30 35.32
CA GLU A 60 -14.90 -51.62 34.35
C GLU A 60 -15.65 -50.40 34.92
N PRO A 61 -16.22 -50.42 36.12
CA PRO A 61 -16.91 -49.26 36.67
C PRO A 61 -15.99 -48.06 36.90
N SER A 62 -14.73 -48.28 37.07
CA SER A 62 -13.68 -47.26 37.26
C SER A 62 -13.44 -46.50 35.96
N LEU A 63 -13.26 -47.19 34.84
CA LEU A 63 -12.97 -46.56 33.51
C LEU A 63 -14.11 -45.71 33.01
N GLU A 64 -15.35 -46.17 33.16
CA GLU A 64 -16.53 -45.43 32.78
C GLU A 64 -16.72 -44.15 33.61
N ARG A 65 -16.45 -44.19 34.88
CA ARG A 65 -16.47 -43.03 35.79
C ARG A 65 -15.40 -42.01 35.39
N TRP A 66 -14.23 -42.45 35.03
CA TRP A 66 -13.15 -41.61 34.50
C TRP A 66 -13.56 -40.95 33.19
N ARG A 67 -14.10 -41.69 32.25
CA ARG A 67 -14.57 -41.18 30.96
C ARG A 67 -15.66 -40.10 31.12
N LYS A 68 -16.61 -40.36 32.01
CA LYS A 68 -17.65 -39.35 32.34
C LYS A 68 -17.04 -38.10 33.01
N GLY A 69 -16.06 -38.25 33.87
CA GLY A 69 -15.35 -37.16 34.50
C GLY A 69 -14.55 -36.31 33.48
N HIS A 70 -13.82 -36.97 32.57
CA HIS A 70 -13.06 -36.34 31.53
C HIS A 70 -13.96 -35.53 30.58
N ASN A 71 -15.01 -36.13 30.03
CA ASN A 71 -15.94 -35.46 29.14
C ASN A 71 -16.57 -34.23 29.80
N ARG A 72 -16.99 -34.36 31.08
CA ARG A 72 -17.58 -33.23 31.81
C ARG A 72 -16.58 -32.08 32.02
N LEU A 73 -15.30 -32.36 32.28
CA LEU A 73 -14.28 -31.32 32.40
C LEU A 73 -13.90 -30.69 31.06
N GLU A 74 -13.86 -31.50 30.00
CA GLU A 74 -13.63 -31.01 28.62
C GLU A 74 -14.75 -30.07 28.19
N ASP A 75 -16.01 -30.42 28.41
CA ASP A 75 -17.15 -29.57 28.12
C ASP A 75 -17.10 -28.24 28.86
N LYS A 76 -16.72 -28.31 30.18
CA LYS A 76 -16.54 -27.08 30.97
C LYS A 76 -15.39 -26.22 30.50
N LEU A 77 -14.27 -26.83 30.08
CA LEU A 77 -13.13 -26.11 29.50
C LEU A 77 -13.53 -25.44 28.20
N ARG A 78 -14.20 -26.17 27.31
CA ARG A 78 -14.70 -25.64 26.03
C ARG A 78 -15.65 -24.48 26.25
N SER A 79 -16.62 -24.64 27.14
CA SER A 79 -17.56 -23.57 27.49
C SER A 79 -16.86 -22.33 28.06
N ALA A 80 -15.86 -22.51 28.93
CA ALA A 80 -15.09 -21.40 29.49
C ALA A 80 -14.26 -20.68 28.42
N LEU A 81 -13.63 -21.43 27.50
CA LEU A 81 -12.86 -20.85 26.38
C LEU A 81 -13.75 -20.09 25.38
N THR A 82 -14.95 -20.61 25.09
CA THR A 82 -15.92 -19.89 24.25
C THR A 82 -16.34 -18.57 24.92
N ALA A 83 -16.61 -18.60 26.23
CA ALA A 83 -16.93 -17.38 26.96
C ALA A 83 -15.79 -16.37 27.00
N VAL A 84 -14.52 -16.81 27.05
CA VAL A 84 -13.36 -15.92 26.93
C VAL A 84 -13.35 -15.20 25.58
N LEU A 85 -13.59 -15.93 24.49
CA LEU A 85 -13.65 -15.32 23.15
C LEU A 85 -14.80 -14.33 23.01
N GLU A 86 -15.97 -14.66 23.51
CA GLU A 86 -17.13 -13.77 23.45
C GLU A 86 -16.90 -12.46 24.23
N GLU A 87 -16.35 -12.56 25.45
CA GLU A 87 -16.07 -11.38 26.25
C GLU A 87 -14.93 -10.54 25.69
N ARG A 88 -13.93 -11.18 25.05
CA ARG A 88 -12.90 -10.48 24.31
C ARG A 88 -13.45 -9.68 23.15
N HIS A 89 -14.32 -10.27 22.32
CA HIS A 89 -14.97 -9.54 21.23
C HIS A 89 -15.80 -8.36 21.76
N ARG A 90 -16.54 -8.54 22.86
CA ARG A 90 -17.28 -7.43 23.51
C ARG A 90 -16.35 -6.31 23.97
N ALA A 91 -15.18 -6.65 24.50
CA ALA A 91 -14.18 -5.67 24.93
C ALA A 91 -13.57 -4.92 23.73
N GLU A 92 -13.32 -5.61 22.61
CA GLU A 92 -12.82 -5.04 21.36
C GLU A 92 -13.87 -4.11 20.73
N ASP A 93 -15.13 -4.53 20.67
CA ASP A 93 -16.25 -3.70 20.16
C ASP A 93 -16.42 -2.43 20.99
N ALA A 94 -16.39 -2.56 22.32
CA ALA A 94 -16.47 -1.41 23.21
C ALA A 94 -15.26 -0.47 23.10
N ALA A 95 -14.07 -1.01 22.78
CA ALA A 95 -12.88 -0.21 22.53
C ALA A 95 -12.98 0.58 21.20
N ASN A 96 -13.51 -0.03 20.16
CA ASN A 96 -13.74 0.61 18.87
C ASN A 96 -14.82 1.72 18.99
N ASP A 97 -15.90 1.46 19.72
CA ASP A 97 -16.91 2.47 20.02
C ASP A 97 -16.30 3.65 20.77
N LEU A 98 -15.51 3.39 21.80
CA LEU A 98 -14.83 4.42 22.57
C LEU A 98 -13.91 5.28 21.69
N ALA A 99 -13.09 4.67 20.85
CA ALA A 99 -12.22 5.40 19.94
C ALA A 99 -13.01 6.30 18.97
N ARG A 100 -14.13 5.82 18.46
CA ARG A 100 -15.03 6.61 17.61
C ARG A 100 -15.61 7.81 18.35
N ILE A 101 -16.10 7.61 19.58
CA ILE A 101 -16.68 8.68 20.39
C ILE A 101 -15.62 9.70 20.80
N GLU A 102 -14.42 9.25 21.18
CA GLU A 102 -13.28 10.14 21.52
C GLU A 102 -12.83 11.00 20.33
N ALA A 103 -12.85 10.45 19.11
CA ALA A 103 -12.61 11.22 17.89
C ALA A 103 -13.68 12.29 17.64
N GLN A 104 -14.96 11.96 17.86
CA GLN A 104 -16.06 12.91 17.76
C GLN A 104 -15.95 14.02 18.82
N LEU A 105 -15.63 13.64 20.05
CA LEU A 105 -15.44 14.55 21.17
C LEU A 105 -14.26 15.51 20.94
N HIS A 106 -13.15 14.98 20.38
CA HIS A 106 -12.03 15.82 19.96
C HIS A 106 -12.47 16.85 18.92
N THR A 107 -13.21 16.41 17.90
CA THR A 107 -13.75 17.30 16.85
C THR A 107 -14.70 18.36 17.44
N ALA A 108 -15.59 17.98 18.34
CA ALA A 108 -16.53 18.90 19.00
C ALA A 108 -15.81 19.95 19.87
N ARG A 109 -14.76 19.53 20.60
CA ARG A 109 -13.96 20.44 21.45
C ARG A 109 -13.07 21.39 20.65
N VAL A 110 -12.58 20.97 19.49
CA VAL A 110 -11.73 21.77 18.59
C VAL A 110 -12.56 22.70 17.71
N ARG A 111 -13.89 22.53 17.67
CA ARG A 111 -14.78 23.41 16.91
C ARG A 111 -14.57 24.85 17.39
N LYS A 112 -13.89 25.65 16.55
CA LYS A 112 -13.76 27.09 16.79
C LYS A 112 -15.16 27.71 16.80
N PRO A 113 -15.42 28.71 17.65
CA PRO A 113 -16.68 29.44 17.61
C PRO A 113 -16.90 29.96 16.19
N GLN A 114 -18.11 29.78 15.70
CA GLN A 114 -18.50 30.28 14.39
C GLN A 114 -18.48 31.80 14.43
N CYS A 115 -17.52 32.41 13.71
CA CYS A 115 -17.44 33.86 13.60
C CYS A 115 -18.27 34.29 12.39
N THR A 116 -19.25 35.11 12.60
CA THR A 116 -19.99 35.77 11.52
C THR A 116 -19.34 37.12 11.25
N ALA A 117 -18.86 37.32 10.03
CA ALA A 117 -18.37 38.62 9.58
C ALA A 117 -19.55 39.40 8.97
N MET A 118 -19.79 40.61 9.43
CA MET A 118 -20.75 41.53 8.84
C MET A 118 -19.97 42.55 7.97
N VAL A 119 -20.46 42.73 6.75
CA VAL A 119 -19.88 43.72 5.81
C VAL A 119 -20.95 44.77 5.55
N ASP A 120 -20.71 46.00 6.03
CA ASP A 120 -21.57 47.14 5.76
C ASP A 120 -21.08 47.88 4.53
N LEU A 121 -21.92 48.02 3.53
CA LEU A 121 -21.64 48.74 2.29
C LEU A 121 -22.44 50.01 2.23
N GLN A 122 -21.74 51.13 2.15
CA GLN A 122 -22.40 52.40 1.90
C GLN A 122 -22.32 52.75 0.40
N ILE A 123 -23.46 52.82 -0.24
CA ILE A 123 -23.56 53.08 -1.67
C ILE A 123 -24.21 54.46 -1.86
N GLU A 124 -23.54 55.38 -2.54
CA GLU A 124 -24.07 56.67 -2.98
C GLU A 124 -24.41 56.63 -4.45
N ALA A 125 -25.64 57.01 -4.80
CA ALA A 125 -26.09 57.13 -6.17
C ALA A 125 -26.69 58.51 -6.42
N SER A 126 -26.41 59.10 -7.54
CA SER A 126 -26.93 60.42 -7.95
C SER A 126 -28.41 60.38 -8.34
N GLU A 127 -28.91 59.22 -8.69
CA GLU A 127 -30.28 58.93 -9.08
C GLU A 127 -30.73 57.58 -8.55
N THR A 128 -32.03 57.35 -8.47
CA THR A 128 -32.59 56.03 -8.12
C THR A 128 -32.29 55.06 -9.26
N ALA A 129 -31.41 54.09 -9.00
CA ALA A 129 -31.01 53.08 -10.00
C ALA A 129 -30.86 51.70 -9.30
N GLU A 130 -31.04 50.65 -10.09
CA GLU A 130 -30.66 49.30 -9.67
C GLU A 130 -29.15 49.15 -9.82
N ALA A 131 -28.47 48.68 -8.76
CA ALA A 131 -27.03 48.41 -8.78
C ALA A 131 -26.77 46.95 -8.40
N THR A 132 -25.92 46.31 -9.18
CA THR A 132 -25.41 44.96 -8.82
C THR A 132 -24.12 45.13 -8.06
N VAL A 133 -24.06 44.53 -6.85
CA VAL A 133 -22.84 44.54 -6.02
C VAL A 133 -22.25 43.15 -6.03
N GLU A 134 -20.99 43.04 -6.45
CA GLU A 134 -20.22 41.80 -6.41
C GLU A 134 -19.29 41.85 -5.19
N LEU A 135 -19.41 40.84 -4.31
CA LEU A 135 -18.58 40.69 -3.13
C LEU A 135 -17.64 39.50 -3.31
N THR A 136 -16.33 39.78 -3.35
CA THR A 136 -15.29 38.75 -3.40
C THR A 136 -14.59 38.65 -2.04
N TYR A 137 -14.55 37.44 -1.46
CA TYR A 137 -13.90 37.22 -0.18
C TYR A 137 -13.21 35.84 -0.13
N ARG A 138 -12.35 35.65 0.86
CA ARG A 138 -11.64 34.40 1.09
C ARG A 138 -12.09 33.79 2.40
N THR A 139 -12.44 32.50 2.35
CA THR A 139 -12.77 31.74 3.56
C THR A 139 -11.78 30.55 3.70
N PRO A 140 -11.27 30.28 4.89
CA PRO A 140 -10.40 29.13 5.15
C PRO A 140 -11.24 27.84 5.23
N CYS A 141 -10.54 26.69 5.34
CA CYS A 141 -11.16 25.38 5.58
C CYS A 141 -11.97 24.81 4.41
N ALA A 142 -11.62 25.19 3.19
CA ALA A 142 -12.04 24.50 1.97
C ALA A 142 -10.79 24.00 1.23
N LEU A 143 -10.81 22.75 0.82
CA LEU A 143 -9.71 22.15 0.06
C LEU A 143 -10.23 21.06 -0.89
N TRP A 144 -9.44 20.72 -1.89
CA TRP A 144 -9.74 19.65 -2.81
C TRP A 144 -8.47 18.88 -3.20
N ARG A 145 -8.66 17.67 -3.67
CA ARG A 145 -7.61 16.89 -4.31
C ARG A 145 -8.17 16.06 -5.45
N PRO A 146 -7.36 15.72 -6.47
CA PRO A 146 -7.76 14.82 -7.54
C PRO A 146 -7.77 13.37 -7.02
N GLU A 147 -8.77 12.62 -7.46
CA GLU A 147 -8.83 11.17 -7.36
C GLU A 147 -9.21 10.60 -8.73
N HIS A 148 -8.70 9.42 -9.04
CA HIS A 148 -8.87 8.84 -10.37
C HIS A 148 -9.50 7.46 -10.32
N LEU A 149 -10.32 7.15 -11.33
CA LEU A 149 -10.66 5.79 -11.71
C LEU A 149 -10.07 5.55 -13.10
N VAL A 150 -9.19 4.57 -13.19
CA VAL A 150 -8.63 4.13 -14.46
C VAL A 150 -9.21 2.75 -14.78
N ARG A 151 -10.00 2.66 -15.83
CA ARG A 151 -10.61 1.42 -16.28
C ARG A 151 -10.01 1.01 -17.61
N PHE A 152 -9.43 -0.18 -17.65
CA PHE A 152 -8.97 -0.78 -18.90
C PHE A 152 -10.04 -1.68 -19.50
N ARG A 153 -10.30 -1.49 -20.80
CA ARG A 153 -11.14 -2.36 -21.64
C ARG A 153 -10.29 -2.89 -22.80
N ALA A 154 -10.07 -4.19 -22.82
CA ALA A 154 -9.38 -4.85 -23.93
C ALA A 154 -10.23 -4.80 -25.21
N GLU A 155 -9.58 -4.71 -26.36
CA GLU A 155 -10.21 -4.95 -27.64
C GLU A 155 -10.59 -6.43 -27.81
N ALA A 156 -11.71 -6.69 -28.49
CA ALA A 156 -12.21 -8.05 -28.65
C ALA A 156 -11.25 -8.92 -29.47
N ASP A 157 -10.63 -8.33 -30.49
CA ASP A 157 -9.79 -9.02 -31.46
C ASP A 157 -8.30 -9.02 -31.07
N ASP A 158 -7.88 -8.13 -30.19
CA ASP A 158 -6.48 -8.03 -29.73
C ASP A 158 -6.39 -7.71 -28.22
N PRO A 159 -6.19 -8.71 -27.36
CA PRO A 159 -6.07 -8.50 -25.93
C PRO A 159 -4.80 -7.74 -25.50
N GLN A 160 -3.88 -7.45 -26.43
CA GLN A 160 -2.70 -6.60 -26.19
C GLN A 160 -2.99 -5.11 -26.46
N ARG A 161 -4.18 -4.79 -26.97
CA ARG A 161 -4.67 -3.44 -27.18
C ARG A 161 -5.96 -3.21 -26.42
N GLY A 162 -6.23 -1.94 -26.16
CA GLY A 162 -7.47 -1.57 -25.50
C GLY A 162 -7.54 -0.10 -25.21
N THR A 163 -8.60 0.28 -24.53
CA THR A 163 -8.87 1.65 -24.14
C THR A 163 -8.74 1.81 -22.63
N LEU A 164 -8.02 2.82 -22.21
CA LEU A 164 -8.02 3.33 -20.84
C LEU A 164 -9.07 4.43 -20.73
N GLU A 165 -10.12 4.19 -19.96
CA GLU A 165 -11.10 5.19 -19.56
C GLU A 165 -10.62 5.78 -18.22
N VAL A 166 -10.28 7.06 -18.22
CA VAL A 166 -9.84 7.77 -17.02
C VAL A 166 -10.91 8.76 -16.62
N THR A 167 -11.46 8.59 -15.43
CA THR A 167 -12.35 9.57 -14.81
C THR A 167 -11.61 10.21 -13.64
N THR A 168 -11.51 11.53 -13.65
CA THR A 168 -10.91 12.32 -12.59
C THR A 168 -11.99 13.05 -11.83
N TRP A 169 -12.00 12.88 -10.52
CA TRP A 169 -12.84 13.64 -9.61
C TRP A 169 -12.00 14.66 -8.84
N ALA A 170 -12.61 15.81 -8.56
CA ALA A 170 -12.24 16.61 -7.42
C ALA A 170 -12.94 16.05 -6.21
N THR A 171 -12.20 15.55 -5.25
CA THR A 171 -12.70 15.23 -3.91
C THR A 171 -12.53 16.47 -3.06
N LEU A 172 -13.65 17.03 -2.62
CA LEU A 172 -13.79 18.34 -1.99
C LEU A 172 -14.16 18.16 -0.52
N TRP A 173 -13.54 18.96 0.33
CA TRP A 173 -13.90 19.09 1.75
C TRP A 173 -14.11 20.56 2.05
N GLN A 174 -15.18 20.88 2.74
CA GLN A 174 -15.34 22.23 3.27
C GLN A 174 -15.93 22.20 4.67
N SER A 175 -15.41 23.06 5.52
CA SER A 175 -15.86 23.34 6.89
C SER A 175 -15.71 24.83 7.17
N THR A 176 -16.21 25.64 6.24
CA THR A 176 -16.11 27.11 6.30
C THR A 176 -17.12 27.73 7.26
N GLY A 177 -18.18 27.01 7.59
CA GLY A 177 -19.35 27.50 8.30
C GLY A 177 -20.48 27.94 7.37
N GLU A 178 -20.25 28.00 6.06
CA GLU A 178 -21.25 28.39 5.04
C GLU A 178 -21.66 27.17 4.21
N SER A 179 -22.96 26.97 4.00
CA SER A 179 -23.43 26.01 3.01
C SER A 179 -23.45 26.66 1.63
N TRP A 180 -22.79 26.05 0.66
CA TRP A 180 -22.75 26.53 -0.72
C TRP A 180 -23.79 25.76 -1.52
N GLU A 181 -24.87 26.43 -1.91
CA GLU A 181 -26.01 25.83 -2.64
C GLU A 181 -26.03 26.38 -4.07
N GLY A 182 -26.14 25.48 -5.06
CA GLY A 182 -26.22 25.82 -6.48
C GLY A 182 -24.99 26.56 -7.01
N VAL A 183 -23.83 26.40 -6.37
CA VAL A 183 -22.63 27.18 -6.72
C VAL A 183 -21.91 26.64 -7.94
N GLN A 184 -21.36 27.55 -8.73
CA GLN A 184 -20.43 27.20 -9.78
C GLN A 184 -19.04 27.04 -9.18
N LEU A 185 -18.51 25.81 -9.25
CA LEU A 185 -17.24 25.48 -8.64
C LEU A 185 -16.09 25.66 -9.62
N SER A 186 -14.99 26.23 -9.14
CA SER A 186 -13.72 26.27 -9.84
C SER A 186 -12.62 25.70 -8.97
N CYS A 187 -12.00 24.60 -9.39
CA CYS A 187 -10.94 23.91 -8.66
C CYS A 187 -9.58 24.33 -9.21
N SER A 188 -8.79 25.05 -8.45
CA SER A 188 -7.46 25.51 -8.87
C SER A 188 -6.36 24.76 -8.13
N THR A 189 -5.27 24.42 -8.84
CA THR A 189 -4.04 23.86 -8.27
C THR A 189 -3.10 24.95 -7.74
N ALA A 190 -3.41 26.23 -7.99
CA ALA A 190 -2.62 27.35 -7.51
C ALA A 190 -2.43 27.32 -5.99
N ARG A 191 -1.20 27.56 -5.56
CA ARG A 191 -0.82 27.64 -4.13
C ARG A 191 -0.55 29.10 -3.77
N PRO A 192 -1.53 29.83 -3.27
CA PRO A 192 -1.35 31.24 -2.93
C PRO A 192 -0.29 31.51 -1.86
N ALA A 193 0.05 30.47 -1.06
CA ALA A 193 1.08 30.53 -0.03
C ALA A 193 2.50 30.21 -0.54
N SER A 194 2.65 29.76 -1.79
CA SER A 194 3.97 29.44 -2.34
C SER A 194 4.77 30.71 -2.59
N ALA A 195 6.06 30.68 -2.27
CA ALA A 195 6.95 31.80 -2.52
C ALA A 195 7.05 32.06 -4.03
N SER A 196 6.85 33.29 -4.45
CA SER A 196 6.99 33.73 -5.85
C SER A 196 8.45 33.90 -6.29
N LYS A 197 9.41 33.69 -5.37
CA LYS A 197 10.84 33.82 -5.64
C LYS A 197 11.38 32.50 -6.22
N ALA A 198 12.26 32.60 -7.22
CA ALA A 198 12.99 31.46 -7.73
C ALA A 198 13.83 30.82 -6.60
N PRO A 199 13.93 29.47 -6.53
CA PRO A 199 14.81 28.81 -5.58
C PRO A 199 16.27 29.20 -5.89
N LEU A 200 17.03 29.46 -4.83
CA LEU A 200 18.47 29.70 -4.92
C LEU A 200 19.17 28.34 -4.85
N VAL A 201 20.06 28.11 -5.79
CA VAL A 201 20.98 26.96 -5.74
C VAL A 201 22.14 27.34 -4.83
N GLU A 202 22.32 26.64 -3.72
CA GLU A 202 23.49 26.80 -2.86
C GLU A 202 24.67 26.00 -3.40
N ASP A 203 25.89 26.41 -3.06
CA ASP A 203 27.10 25.73 -3.48
C ASP A 203 27.17 24.32 -2.87
N ASP A 204 27.32 23.30 -3.70
CA ASP A 204 27.58 21.91 -3.27
C ASP A 204 29.09 21.71 -3.05
N VAL A 205 29.52 21.83 -1.79
CA VAL A 205 30.93 21.73 -1.42
C VAL A 205 31.31 20.34 -0.97
N LEU A 206 32.15 19.67 -1.73
CA LEU A 206 32.70 18.37 -1.38
C LEU A 206 33.82 18.50 -0.32
N TYR A 207 33.61 17.92 0.85
CA TYR A 207 34.58 17.88 1.92
C TYR A 207 35.41 16.59 1.92
N LYS A 208 36.75 16.70 1.99
CA LYS A 208 37.60 15.56 2.26
C LYS A 208 37.53 15.15 3.72
N ARG A 209 37.05 13.93 3.99
CA ARG A 209 37.14 13.31 5.31
C ARG A 209 38.32 12.32 5.35
N ARG A 210 39.15 12.41 6.40
CA ARG A 210 40.18 11.39 6.64
C ARG A 210 39.53 10.09 7.10
N LYS A 211 39.82 8.97 6.42
CA LYS A 211 39.36 7.63 6.86
C LYS A 211 39.98 7.31 8.22
N THR A 212 39.18 6.73 9.11
CA THR A 212 39.62 6.23 10.41
C THR A 212 40.58 5.03 10.24
N ALA A 213 41.37 4.69 11.26
CA ALA A 213 42.31 3.57 11.20
C ALA A 213 41.60 2.21 10.95
N GLN A 214 40.36 2.05 11.37
CA GLN A 214 39.55 0.86 11.14
C GLN A 214 39.04 0.78 9.70
N GLU A 215 38.65 1.90 9.08
CA GLU A 215 38.16 1.97 7.70
C GLU A 215 39.27 1.68 6.66
N ARG A 216 40.55 1.65 7.08
CA ARG A 216 41.70 1.37 6.19
C ARG A 216 42.02 -0.12 6.07
N LYS A 217 41.48 -0.97 6.96
CA LYS A 217 41.89 -2.38 7.05
C LYS A 217 40.91 -3.41 6.50
N THR A 218 39.64 -3.04 6.25
CA THR A 218 38.62 -4.00 5.83
C THR A 218 37.71 -3.37 4.79
N ILE A 219 37.57 -3.98 3.64
CA ILE A 219 36.56 -3.63 2.65
C ILE A 219 35.30 -4.44 3.04
N GLN A 220 34.29 -3.77 3.62
CA GLN A 220 32.98 -4.36 3.84
C GLN A 220 32.11 -4.03 2.63
N VAL A 221 31.66 -5.06 1.95
CA VAL A 221 30.67 -4.93 0.87
C VAL A 221 29.29 -4.92 1.52
N ALA A 222 28.60 -3.80 1.45
CA ALA A 222 27.18 -3.72 1.78
C ALA A 222 26.37 -3.92 0.50
N VAL A 223 25.37 -4.79 0.55
CA VAL A 223 24.35 -4.86 -0.51
C VAL A 223 23.36 -3.75 -0.22
N GLU A 224 23.34 -2.75 -1.07
CA GLU A 224 22.25 -1.79 -1.08
C GLU A 224 21.09 -2.46 -1.82
N ASP A 225 20.11 -2.92 -1.07
CA ASP A 225 18.85 -3.44 -1.63
C ASP A 225 18.09 -2.25 -2.22
N GLN A 226 18.40 -1.92 -3.46
CA GLN A 226 17.54 -1.05 -4.22
C GLN A 226 16.23 -1.82 -4.46
N ALA A 227 15.22 -1.51 -3.65
CA ALA A 227 13.88 -1.92 -3.97
C ALA A 227 13.62 -1.55 -5.43
N ILE A 228 13.26 -2.53 -6.24
CA ILE A 228 12.82 -2.28 -7.62
C ILE A 228 11.60 -1.38 -7.52
N GLN A 229 11.82 -0.09 -7.58
CA GLN A 229 10.74 0.87 -7.72
C GLN A 229 10.25 0.74 -9.15
N THR A 230 9.09 0.12 -9.29
CA THR A 230 8.33 0.15 -10.52
C THR A 230 8.08 1.61 -10.90
N ALA A 231 8.69 2.03 -11.98
CA ALA A 231 8.72 3.38 -12.53
C ALA A 231 9.49 4.38 -11.65
N ARG A 232 10.46 5.04 -12.25
CA ARG A 232 11.23 6.15 -11.69
C ARG A 232 10.36 7.06 -10.83
N THR A 233 10.28 6.77 -9.55
CA THR A 233 9.88 7.77 -8.59
C THR A 233 11.12 8.62 -8.40
N GLN A 234 11.18 9.72 -9.13
CA GLN A 234 12.06 10.81 -8.76
C GLN A 234 11.90 11.03 -7.26
N GLY A 235 13.02 11.17 -6.57
CA GLY A 235 13.21 11.18 -5.16
C GLY A 235 12.03 11.68 -4.36
N VAL A 236 11.78 11.01 -3.25
CA VAL A 236 10.78 11.41 -2.25
C VAL A 236 10.99 12.90 -1.98
N ARG A 237 10.23 13.76 -2.64
CA ARG A 237 10.05 15.11 -2.18
C ARG A 237 9.44 15.00 -0.79
N LEU A 238 10.15 15.47 0.21
CA LEU A 238 9.59 15.71 1.53
C LEU A 238 8.24 16.35 1.32
N VAL A 239 7.20 15.64 1.75
CA VAL A 239 5.82 16.09 1.64
C VAL A 239 5.76 17.42 2.38
N ASP A 240 5.57 18.50 1.64
CA ASP A 240 5.22 19.79 2.20
C ASP A 240 3.97 19.56 3.05
N GLU A 241 3.93 20.03 4.28
CA GLU A 241 2.89 19.71 5.29
C GLU A 241 1.46 20.05 4.87
N MET A 242 1.31 20.73 3.74
CA MET A 242 0.02 20.98 3.09
C MET A 242 -0.08 20.15 1.82
N PRO A 243 -1.05 19.23 1.70
CA PRO A 243 -1.23 18.40 0.52
C PRO A 243 -1.62 19.27 -0.68
N GLY A 244 -0.64 19.71 -1.42
CA GLY A 244 -0.85 20.40 -2.68
C GLY A 244 -0.95 19.39 -3.83
N VAL A 245 -1.72 19.74 -4.85
CA VAL A 245 -1.76 19.00 -6.12
C VAL A 245 -0.48 19.28 -6.89
N ASP A 246 0.22 18.24 -7.35
CA ASP A 246 1.36 18.42 -8.27
C ASP A 246 0.82 18.82 -9.65
N ASP A 247 1.13 20.04 -10.08
CA ASP A 247 0.71 20.65 -11.35
C ASP A 247 1.91 20.94 -12.27
N GLY A 248 3.10 20.47 -11.90
CA GLY A 248 4.34 20.75 -12.63
C GLY A 248 4.78 22.22 -12.53
N GLY A 249 4.23 22.98 -11.58
CA GLY A 249 4.54 24.39 -11.35
C GLY A 249 3.73 25.39 -12.20
N LYS A 250 2.76 24.92 -12.99
CA LYS A 250 1.82 25.75 -13.75
C LYS A 250 0.43 25.60 -13.15
N PRO A 251 -0.15 26.65 -12.55
CA PRO A 251 -1.51 26.59 -12.01
C PRO A 251 -2.53 26.20 -13.08
N LEU A 252 -3.36 25.24 -12.75
CA LEU A 252 -4.43 24.72 -13.58
C LEU A 252 -5.76 24.95 -12.89
N THR A 253 -6.79 25.19 -13.69
CA THR A 253 -8.17 25.40 -13.22
C THR A 253 -9.08 24.39 -13.89
N PHE A 254 -9.95 23.76 -13.10
CA PHE A 254 -10.92 22.78 -13.54
C PHE A 254 -12.31 23.23 -13.10
N GLU A 255 -13.23 23.26 -14.03
CA GLU A 255 -14.62 23.64 -13.78
C GLU A 255 -15.54 22.44 -14.01
N PRO A 256 -16.24 21.97 -12.98
CA PRO A 256 -17.27 20.95 -13.18
C PRO A 256 -18.37 21.45 -14.11
N PRO A 257 -18.98 20.55 -14.91
CA PRO A 257 -19.95 20.94 -15.92
C PRO A 257 -21.30 21.43 -15.35
N SER A 258 -21.54 21.24 -14.06
CA SER A 258 -22.79 21.61 -13.41
C SER A 258 -22.55 22.28 -12.06
N SER A 259 -23.48 23.14 -11.65
CA SER A 259 -23.52 23.66 -10.29
C SER A 259 -23.74 22.54 -9.28
N ILE A 260 -23.22 22.73 -8.07
CA ILE A 260 -23.25 21.76 -7.00
C ILE A 260 -23.68 22.37 -5.68
N ASP A 261 -24.18 21.51 -4.77
CA ASP A 261 -24.41 21.83 -3.39
C ASP A 261 -23.27 21.24 -2.56
N LEU A 262 -22.62 22.10 -1.78
CA LEU A 262 -21.48 21.72 -0.95
C LEU A 262 -21.70 22.20 0.50
N PRO A 263 -22.32 21.36 1.36
CA PRO A 263 -22.60 21.73 2.75
C PRO A 263 -21.31 21.79 3.58
N SER A 264 -21.32 22.65 4.59
CA SER A 264 -20.18 22.83 5.51
C SER A 264 -20.12 21.74 6.59
N THR A 265 -19.92 20.50 6.17
CA THR A 265 -19.89 19.34 7.08
C THR A 265 -18.48 18.77 7.29
N GLY A 266 -17.52 19.19 6.50
CA GLY A 266 -16.19 18.57 6.46
C GLY A 266 -16.18 17.15 5.86
N GLN A 267 -17.30 16.67 5.36
CA GLN A 267 -17.39 15.37 4.69
C GLN A 267 -16.94 15.49 3.22
N PRO A 268 -16.24 14.47 2.65
CA PRO A 268 -15.79 14.51 1.28
C PRO A 268 -16.98 14.39 0.29
N ILE A 269 -17.00 15.25 -0.70
CA ILE A 269 -17.91 15.18 -1.84
C ILE A 269 -17.07 15.05 -3.10
N ARG A 270 -17.45 14.15 -4.01
CA ARG A 270 -16.75 13.91 -5.28
C ARG A 270 -17.51 14.54 -6.44
N VAL A 271 -16.82 15.31 -7.23
CA VAL A 271 -17.34 15.95 -8.45
C VAL A 271 -16.44 15.61 -9.63
N VAL A 272 -17.01 15.19 -10.73
CA VAL A 272 -16.25 14.88 -11.95
C VAL A 272 -15.71 16.18 -12.55
N ILE A 273 -14.39 16.24 -12.75
CA ILE A 273 -13.71 17.40 -13.37
C ILE A 273 -13.09 17.08 -14.73
N ALA A 274 -12.82 15.81 -15.03
CA ALA A 274 -12.34 15.39 -16.34
C ALA A 274 -12.70 13.93 -16.61
N GLN A 275 -12.96 13.63 -17.88
CA GLN A 275 -13.10 12.28 -18.40
C GLN A 275 -12.34 12.19 -19.71
N MET A 276 -11.59 11.11 -19.89
CA MET A 276 -10.82 10.89 -21.10
C MET A 276 -10.76 9.41 -21.48
N GLN A 277 -10.59 9.15 -22.76
CA GLN A 277 -10.38 7.82 -23.30
C GLN A 277 -9.08 7.82 -24.09
N LEU A 278 -8.18 6.89 -23.76
CA LEU A 278 -6.85 6.82 -24.34
C LEU A 278 -6.62 5.42 -24.90
N GLN A 279 -6.03 5.33 -26.09
CA GLN A 279 -5.58 4.05 -26.61
C GLN A 279 -4.38 3.57 -25.83
N ALA A 280 -4.36 2.29 -25.49
CA ALA A 280 -3.31 1.69 -24.71
C ALA A 280 -2.85 0.34 -25.28
N SER A 281 -1.55 0.10 -25.21
CA SER A 281 -0.95 -1.20 -25.44
C SER A 281 -0.68 -1.92 -24.11
N VAL A 282 -0.91 -3.22 -24.08
CA VAL A 282 -0.71 -4.04 -22.87
C VAL A 282 0.46 -4.98 -23.08
N SER A 283 1.41 -4.92 -22.18
CA SER A 283 2.52 -5.87 -22.07
C SER A 283 2.43 -6.66 -20.75
N ARG A 284 3.11 -7.79 -20.70
CA ARG A 284 3.25 -8.61 -19.51
C ARG A 284 4.68 -8.56 -19.04
N VAL A 285 4.86 -8.33 -17.75
CA VAL A 285 6.18 -8.27 -17.12
C VAL A 285 6.20 -9.17 -15.89
N ALA A 286 7.30 -9.86 -15.69
CA ALA A 286 7.52 -10.63 -14.47
C ALA A 286 8.92 -10.36 -13.92
N MET A 287 9.01 -10.24 -12.60
CA MET A 287 10.23 -10.12 -11.83
C MET A 287 10.26 -11.28 -10.82
N PRO A 288 10.72 -12.47 -11.24
CA PRO A 288 10.57 -13.70 -10.46
C PRO A 288 11.35 -13.68 -9.14
N GLU A 289 12.36 -12.83 -9.01
CA GLU A 289 13.08 -12.60 -7.76
C GLU A 289 12.14 -12.02 -6.68
N ILE A 290 11.17 -11.18 -7.06
CA ILE A 290 10.27 -10.50 -6.13
C ILE A 290 8.96 -11.25 -5.96
N ALA A 291 8.36 -11.69 -7.08
CA ALA A 291 7.05 -12.34 -7.04
C ALA A 291 6.90 -13.40 -8.14
N PRO A 292 6.29 -14.56 -7.85
CA PRO A 292 6.13 -15.66 -8.80
C PRO A 292 4.96 -15.44 -9.78
N VAL A 293 4.64 -14.21 -10.11
CA VAL A 293 3.50 -13.82 -10.94
C VAL A 293 3.89 -12.84 -12.03
N ALA A 294 3.27 -12.96 -13.20
CA ALA A 294 3.34 -11.96 -14.24
C ALA A 294 2.30 -10.85 -13.98
N HIS A 295 2.66 -9.61 -14.25
CA HIS A 295 1.77 -8.47 -14.14
C HIS A 295 1.49 -7.85 -15.50
N LEU A 296 0.26 -7.45 -15.69
CA LEU A 296 -0.17 -6.67 -16.85
C LEU A 296 0.19 -5.20 -16.65
N LYS A 297 0.73 -4.59 -17.69
CA LYS A 297 1.19 -3.22 -17.75
C LYS A 297 0.59 -2.56 -18.99
N ALA A 298 -0.28 -1.58 -18.80
CA ALA A 298 -0.81 -0.77 -19.90
C ALA A 298 0.07 0.47 -20.09
N THR A 299 0.44 0.74 -21.33
CA THR A 299 1.16 1.94 -21.75
C THR A 299 0.24 2.76 -22.66
N ALA A 300 0.03 4.03 -22.32
CA ALA A 300 -0.76 4.97 -23.09
C ALA A 300 -0.03 6.30 -23.19
N THR A 301 -0.37 7.10 -24.20
CA THR A 301 0.10 8.48 -24.32
C THR A 301 -1.06 9.42 -24.06
N LEU A 302 -0.83 10.46 -23.26
CA LEU A 302 -1.85 11.45 -22.95
C LEU A 302 -2.08 12.35 -24.17
N THR A 303 -3.17 12.11 -24.89
CA THR A 303 -3.51 12.84 -26.12
C THR A 303 -4.39 14.07 -25.89
N THR A 304 -4.82 14.31 -24.66
CA THR A 304 -5.63 15.47 -24.27
C THR A 304 -4.77 16.70 -24.04
N HIS A 305 -5.36 17.89 -24.15
CA HIS A 305 -4.68 19.16 -23.87
C HIS A 305 -4.53 19.43 -22.37
N THR A 306 -5.34 18.77 -21.55
CA THR A 306 -5.31 18.89 -20.08
C THR A 306 -4.40 17.82 -19.50
N PRO A 307 -3.46 18.15 -18.62
CA PRO A 307 -2.61 17.17 -17.96
C PRO A 307 -3.41 16.27 -17.01
N LEU A 308 -2.93 15.06 -16.80
CA LEU A 308 -3.44 14.15 -15.78
C LEU A 308 -2.72 14.45 -14.47
N LEU A 309 -3.48 14.94 -13.49
CA LEU A 309 -2.92 15.35 -12.19
C LEU A 309 -2.39 14.18 -11.38
N ALA A 310 -1.39 14.44 -10.54
CA ALA A 310 -0.93 13.47 -9.56
C ALA A 310 -2.01 13.21 -8.50
N GLY A 311 -2.24 11.94 -8.17
CA GLY A 311 -3.24 11.59 -7.17
C GLY A 311 -3.50 10.09 -7.06
N PRO A 312 -4.24 9.66 -6.03
CA PRO A 312 -4.64 8.27 -5.86
C PRO A 312 -5.57 7.83 -6.99
N ALA A 313 -5.33 6.62 -7.50
CA ALA A 313 -6.10 6.02 -8.56
C ALA A 313 -6.62 4.63 -8.18
N HIS A 314 -7.89 4.40 -8.45
CA HIS A 314 -8.48 3.08 -8.44
C HIS A 314 -8.34 2.47 -9.83
N ILE A 315 -7.81 1.25 -9.89
CA ILE A 315 -7.58 0.54 -11.15
C ILE A 315 -8.64 -0.54 -11.33
N ALA A 316 -9.31 -0.52 -12.47
CA ALA A 316 -10.30 -1.52 -12.84
C ALA A 316 -9.96 -2.16 -14.19
N ARG A 317 -10.27 -3.45 -14.34
CA ARG A 317 -10.16 -4.22 -15.58
C ARG A 317 -11.48 -4.88 -15.89
N GLY A 318 -12.05 -4.57 -17.04
CA GLY A 318 -13.42 -4.97 -17.36
C GLY A 318 -14.43 -4.42 -16.32
N SER A 319 -15.15 -5.31 -15.63
CA SER A 319 -16.11 -4.97 -14.59
C SER A 319 -15.53 -4.97 -13.17
N GLY A 320 -14.29 -5.48 -12.98
CA GLY A 320 -13.68 -5.72 -11.66
C GLY A 320 -12.70 -4.62 -11.24
N LEU A 321 -12.78 -4.21 -9.97
CA LEU A 321 -11.73 -3.43 -9.34
C LEU A 321 -10.54 -4.35 -9.03
N ILE A 322 -9.32 -3.95 -9.47
CA ILE A 322 -8.10 -4.74 -9.29
C ILE A 322 -7.32 -4.27 -8.07
N GLY A 323 -7.24 -2.94 -7.88
CA GLY A 323 -6.45 -2.38 -6.80
C GLY A 323 -6.36 -0.87 -6.85
N ARG A 324 -5.37 -0.35 -6.13
CA ARG A 324 -5.07 1.08 -6.04
C ARG A 324 -3.64 1.34 -6.51
N SER A 325 -3.43 2.51 -7.08
CA SER A 325 -2.12 3.02 -7.50
C SER A 325 -2.03 4.50 -7.17
N MET A 326 -0.86 5.07 -7.30
CA MET A 326 -0.64 6.51 -7.27
C MET A 326 -0.24 6.95 -8.68
N LEU A 327 -0.98 7.86 -9.27
CA LEU A 327 -0.59 8.52 -10.51
C LEU A 327 0.36 9.67 -10.19
N THR A 328 1.39 9.82 -11.00
CA THR A 328 2.21 11.03 -11.06
C THR A 328 1.58 12.01 -12.04
N LEU A 329 2.01 13.27 -12.01
CA LEU A 329 1.63 14.23 -13.04
C LEU A 329 2.09 13.72 -14.41
N VAL A 330 1.17 13.71 -15.39
CA VAL A 330 1.46 13.36 -16.78
C VAL A 330 1.08 14.56 -17.66
N SER A 331 2.03 15.04 -18.44
CA SER A 331 1.82 16.18 -19.35
C SER A 331 1.20 15.74 -20.67
N PRO A 332 0.50 16.64 -21.38
CA PRO A 332 0.04 16.37 -22.74
C PRO A 332 1.17 15.89 -23.66
N GLY A 333 0.92 14.79 -24.39
CA GLY A 333 1.90 14.14 -25.25
C GLY A 333 2.87 13.19 -24.54
N GLU A 334 2.85 13.10 -23.21
CA GLU A 334 3.73 12.24 -22.43
C GLU A 334 3.18 10.81 -22.36
N PRO A 335 4.04 9.77 -22.57
CA PRO A 335 3.66 8.40 -22.33
C PRO A 335 3.68 8.09 -20.85
N PHE A 336 2.71 7.31 -20.38
CA PHE A 336 2.62 6.84 -19.01
C PHE A 336 2.20 5.38 -18.92
N VAL A 337 2.39 4.81 -17.75
CA VAL A 337 2.20 3.39 -17.52
C VAL A 337 1.28 3.15 -16.34
N ILE A 338 0.34 2.24 -16.51
CA ILE A 338 -0.58 1.77 -15.47
C ILE A 338 -0.43 0.26 -15.26
N GLY A 339 -0.25 -0.16 -14.01
CA GLY A 339 -0.33 -1.58 -13.63
C GLY A 339 -1.79 -2.04 -13.62
N LEU A 340 -2.07 -3.13 -14.34
CA LEU A 340 -3.41 -3.73 -14.44
C LEU A 340 -3.53 -5.01 -13.60
N GLY A 341 -2.68 -5.18 -12.59
CA GLY A 341 -2.69 -6.33 -11.70
C GLY A 341 -2.06 -7.60 -12.30
N PRO A 342 -2.16 -8.72 -11.58
CA PRO A 342 -1.60 -10.00 -12.02
C PRO A 342 -2.33 -10.57 -13.25
N ASP A 343 -1.58 -11.32 -14.06
CA ASP A 343 -2.11 -12.14 -15.15
C ASP A 343 -2.21 -13.59 -14.68
N ASP A 344 -3.42 -14.07 -14.41
CA ASP A 344 -3.70 -15.43 -13.93
C ASP A 344 -3.36 -16.52 -14.96
N GLY A 345 -3.19 -16.13 -16.23
CA GLY A 345 -2.83 -17.05 -17.31
C GLY A 345 -1.33 -17.35 -17.42
N LEU A 346 -0.48 -16.67 -16.65
CA LEU A 346 0.96 -16.91 -16.63
C LEU A 346 1.45 -17.20 -15.22
N ARG A 347 2.28 -18.22 -15.09
CA ARG A 347 2.94 -18.56 -13.82
C ARG A 347 4.44 -18.65 -14.03
N VAL A 348 5.19 -18.06 -13.10
CA VAL A 348 6.65 -18.11 -13.09
C VAL A 348 7.11 -18.70 -11.76
N ARG A 349 8.01 -19.71 -11.84
CA ARG A 349 8.66 -20.30 -10.67
C ARG A 349 10.17 -20.09 -10.79
N ARG A 350 10.79 -19.55 -9.75
CA ARG A 350 12.22 -19.30 -9.64
C ARG A 350 12.87 -20.30 -8.68
N GLN A 351 14.02 -20.83 -9.07
CA GLN A 351 14.89 -21.62 -8.21
C GLN A 351 16.28 -21.02 -8.28
N LEU A 352 16.93 -20.82 -7.15
CA LEU A 352 18.30 -20.38 -7.04
C LEU A 352 19.14 -21.53 -6.51
N HIS A 353 20.24 -21.82 -7.22
CA HIS A 353 21.28 -22.72 -6.77
C HIS A 353 22.58 -21.93 -6.63
N GLU A 354 23.28 -22.13 -5.52
CA GLU A 354 24.50 -21.40 -5.20
C GLU A 354 25.62 -22.40 -4.92
N GLU A 355 26.77 -22.20 -5.57
CA GLU A 355 28.00 -22.94 -5.40
C GLU A 355 29.10 -21.97 -4.92
N ASP A 356 29.71 -22.25 -3.78
CA ASP A 356 30.73 -21.43 -3.15
C ASP A 356 32.08 -22.15 -3.19
N GLU A 357 33.01 -21.60 -3.92
CA GLU A 357 34.37 -22.16 -4.09
C GLU A 357 35.40 -21.19 -3.53
N ARG A 358 36.32 -21.71 -2.72
CA ARG A 358 37.43 -20.95 -2.19
C ARG A 358 38.79 -21.58 -2.58
N THR A 359 39.60 -20.81 -3.29
CA THR A 359 40.92 -21.24 -3.67
C THR A 359 41.88 -21.19 -2.49
N VAL A 360 42.38 -22.35 -2.04
CA VAL A 360 43.22 -22.47 -0.83
C VAL A 360 44.52 -21.67 -0.93
N VAL A 361 45.11 -21.57 -2.14
CA VAL A 361 46.44 -20.91 -2.35
C VAL A 361 46.31 -19.40 -2.36
N THR A 362 45.33 -18.85 -3.04
CA THR A 362 45.17 -17.39 -3.25
C THR A 362 44.16 -16.77 -2.28
N GLY A 363 43.34 -17.58 -1.59
CA GLY A 363 42.24 -17.12 -0.75
C GLY A 363 41.10 -16.48 -1.54
N HIS A 364 41.13 -16.56 -2.88
CA HIS A 364 40.10 -16.03 -3.74
C HIS A 364 38.82 -16.84 -3.55
N ARG A 365 37.67 -16.16 -3.38
CA ARG A 365 36.35 -16.77 -3.24
C ARG A 365 35.54 -16.49 -4.48
N THR A 366 34.93 -17.53 -5.04
CA THR A 366 34.05 -17.44 -6.19
C THR A 366 32.70 -18.05 -5.81
N VAL A 367 31.65 -17.24 -5.87
CA VAL A 367 30.28 -17.70 -5.66
C VAL A 367 29.60 -17.73 -7.02
N THR A 368 29.20 -18.92 -7.46
CA THR A 368 28.46 -19.13 -8.71
C THR A 368 26.99 -19.29 -8.39
N ARG A 369 26.15 -18.47 -9.00
CA ARG A 369 24.70 -18.53 -8.86
C ARG A 369 24.05 -18.95 -10.15
N THR A 370 23.25 -20.00 -10.07
CA THR A 370 22.44 -20.51 -11.17
C THR A 370 20.96 -20.27 -10.84
N VAL A 371 20.32 -19.39 -11.60
CA VAL A 371 18.89 -19.10 -11.52
C VAL A 371 18.17 -19.90 -12.58
N ARG A 372 17.26 -20.79 -12.17
CA ARG A 372 16.36 -21.53 -13.07
C ARG A 372 14.96 -21.00 -12.98
N LEU A 373 14.39 -20.67 -14.12
CA LEU A 373 13.03 -20.14 -14.24
C LEU A 373 12.16 -21.10 -15.03
N PHE A 374 11.02 -21.46 -14.46
CA PHE A 374 10.00 -22.26 -15.12
C PHE A 374 8.81 -21.34 -15.42
N VAL A 375 8.58 -21.05 -16.68
CA VAL A 375 7.53 -20.15 -17.14
C VAL A 375 6.44 -20.97 -17.82
N SER A 376 5.23 -20.89 -17.29
CA SER A 376 4.08 -21.65 -17.82
C SER A 376 2.98 -20.71 -18.28
N ASN A 377 2.53 -20.88 -19.51
CA ASN A 377 1.32 -20.28 -20.03
C ASN A 377 0.15 -21.24 -19.79
N LEU A 378 -0.74 -20.89 -18.87
CA LEU A 378 -1.90 -21.68 -18.48
C LEU A 378 -3.15 -21.34 -19.31
N SER A 379 -3.01 -20.41 -20.27
CA SER A 379 -4.12 -19.97 -21.11
C SER A 379 -4.14 -20.70 -22.46
N GLY A 380 -5.30 -20.71 -23.09
CA GLY A 380 -5.50 -21.26 -24.44
C GLY A 380 -5.01 -20.35 -25.57
N GLN A 381 -4.25 -19.29 -25.29
CA GLN A 381 -3.77 -18.34 -26.28
C GLN A 381 -2.26 -18.12 -26.13
N ARG A 382 -1.59 -17.80 -27.25
CA ARG A 382 -0.19 -17.37 -27.24
C ARG A 382 -0.05 -16.08 -26.44
N ARG A 383 1.00 -15.98 -25.61
CA ARG A 383 1.28 -14.81 -24.76
C ARG A 383 2.74 -14.43 -24.80
N GLY A 384 2.97 -13.12 -24.99
CA GLY A 384 4.27 -12.51 -24.80
C GLY A 384 4.50 -12.15 -23.33
N LEU A 385 5.72 -12.33 -22.84
CA LEU A 385 6.14 -12.02 -21.47
C LEU A 385 7.56 -11.46 -21.48
N ARG A 386 7.78 -10.31 -20.85
CA ARG A 386 9.12 -9.83 -20.51
C ARG A 386 9.49 -10.29 -19.11
N LEU A 387 10.56 -11.07 -19.01
CA LEU A 387 11.18 -11.42 -17.75
C LEU A 387 12.29 -10.44 -17.42
N THR A 388 12.40 -10.10 -16.15
CA THR A 388 13.49 -9.27 -15.62
C THR A 388 14.07 -9.99 -14.41
N GLU A 389 15.38 -10.27 -14.45
CA GLU A 389 16.17 -10.74 -13.31
C GLU A 389 17.26 -9.69 -13.01
N ARG A 390 17.82 -9.77 -11.84
CA ARG A 390 18.84 -8.85 -11.37
C ARG A 390 20.13 -9.62 -11.05
N ILE A 391 21.26 -9.14 -11.53
CA ILE A 391 22.58 -9.58 -11.10
C ILE A 391 23.27 -8.43 -10.35
N PRO A 392 24.06 -8.71 -9.30
CA PRO A 392 24.77 -7.67 -8.58
C PRO A 392 25.69 -6.86 -9.49
N VAL A 393 25.81 -5.57 -9.24
CA VAL A 393 26.80 -4.70 -9.85
C VAL A 393 27.83 -4.33 -8.80
N SER A 394 29.10 -4.37 -9.12
CA SER A 394 30.19 -4.03 -8.21
C SER A 394 30.88 -2.75 -8.63
N ASN A 395 30.95 -1.78 -7.71
CA ASN A 395 31.77 -0.57 -7.83
C ASN A 395 33.13 -0.73 -7.13
N ILE A 396 33.50 -1.96 -6.76
CA ILE A 396 34.69 -2.29 -6.00
C ILE A 396 35.65 -3.08 -6.92
N ASP A 397 36.84 -2.58 -7.19
CA ASP A 397 37.84 -3.25 -8.05
C ASP A 397 38.22 -4.67 -7.59
N ALA A 398 38.08 -4.95 -6.29
CA ALA A 398 38.36 -6.24 -5.69
C ALA A 398 37.20 -7.27 -5.80
N VAL A 399 36.08 -6.88 -6.38
CA VAL A 399 34.92 -7.75 -6.60
C VAL A 399 34.53 -7.71 -8.07
N THR A 400 34.53 -8.87 -8.70
CA THR A 400 34.19 -9.03 -10.12
C THR A 400 32.89 -9.81 -10.24
N VAL A 401 31.95 -9.28 -10.99
CA VAL A 401 30.71 -10.00 -11.35
C VAL A 401 30.78 -10.34 -12.84
N SER A 402 30.61 -11.61 -13.15
CA SER A 402 30.72 -12.12 -14.54
C SER A 402 29.49 -12.95 -14.90
N LEU A 403 28.83 -12.58 -15.97
CA LEU A 403 27.76 -13.35 -16.56
C LEU A 403 28.33 -14.54 -17.31
N THR A 404 28.03 -15.76 -16.88
CA THR A 404 28.67 -17.00 -17.41
C THR A 404 27.79 -17.66 -18.47
N SER A 405 26.46 -17.68 -18.27
CA SER A 405 25.49 -18.21 -19.24
C SER A 405 24.23 -17.37 -19.20
N ALA A 406 23.87 -16.81 -20.35
CA ALA A 406 22.71 -15.94 -20.50
C ALA A 406 22.16 -16.01 -21.94
N GLU A 407 21.94 -17.23 -22.45
CA GLU A 407 21.43 -17.40 -23.81
C GLU A 407 20.05 -16.76 -23.94
N GLY A 408 19.92 -15.81 -24.86
CA GLY A 408 18.70 -15.05 -25.10
C GLY A 408 18.38 -13.94 -24.10
N TRP A 409 19.26 -13.70 -23.13
CA TRP A 409 19.13 -12.59 -22.20
C TRP A 409 19.86 -11.34 -22.69
N HIS A 410 19.24 -10.19 -22.49
CA HIS A 410 19.86 -8.88 -22.70
C HIS A 410 20.29 -8.32 -21.35
N HIS A 411 21.58 -8.02 -21.22
CA HIS A 411 22.17 -7.53 -19.99
C HIS A 411 22.42 -6.02 -20.09
N GLU A 412 21.87 -5.25 -19.16
CA GLU A 412 22.15 -3.84 -18.94
C GLU A 412 23.24 -3.74 -17.88
N ALA A 413 24.50 -3.54 -18.32
CA ALA A 413 25.67 -3.66 -17.45
C ALA A 413 25.76 -2.53 -16.39
N GLU A 414 25.13 -1.40 -16.63
CA GLU A 414 25.20 -0.25 -15.71
C GLU A 414 24.37 -0.44 -14.44
N ASP A 415 23.23 -1.11 -14.53
CA ASP A 415 22.29 -1.29 -13.42
C ASP A 415 22.09 -2.77 -13.01
N GLY A 416 22.73 -3.69 -13.74
CA GLY A 416 22.69 -5.12 -13.45
C GLY A 416 21.37 -5.82 -13.78
N PHE A 417 20.48 -5.18 -14.53
CA PHE A 417 19.26 -5.85 -14.99
C PHE A 417 19.52 -6.73 -16.19
N VAL A 418 18.85 -7.88 -16.20
CA VAL A 418 18.89 -8.84 -17.29
C VAL A 418 17.46 -9.09 -17.74
N HIS A 419 17.19 -8.86 -19.02
CA HIS A 419 15.85 -8.96 -19.61
C HIS A 419 15.78 -10.05 -20.65
N MET A 420 14.65 -10.75 -20.70
CA MET A 420 14.33 -11.69 -21.75
C MET A 420 12.89 -11.52 -22.21
N ASP A 421 12.67 -11.32 -23.50
CA ASP A 421 11.36 -11.33 -24.10
C ASP A 421 11.02 -12.73 -24.59
N LEU A 422 9.92 -13.27 -24.09
CA LEU A 422 9.44 -14.62 -24.38
C LEU A 422 8.10 -14.58 -25.09
N GLU A 423 7.95 -15.47 -26.06
CA GLU A 423 6.66 -15.84 -26.62
C GLU A 423 6.36 -17.28 -26.22
N LEU A 424 5.22 -17.49 -25.58
CA LEU A 424 4.77 -18.77 -25.08
C LEU A 424 3.48 -19.17 -25.80
N GLU A 425 3.52 -20.31 -26.48
CA GLU A 425 2.32 -20.90 -27.10
C GLU A 425 1.30 -21.28 -26.02
N ALA A 426 0.06 -21.51 -26.44
CA ALA A 426 -1.01 -21.96 -25.54
C ALA A 426 -0.61 -23.20 -24.77
N ASN A 427 -0.80 -23.21 -23.45
CA ASN A 427 -0.49 -24.31 -22.54
C ASN A 427 1.00 -24.75 -22.55
N ALA A 428 1.91 -23.92 -23.06
CA ALA A 428 3.33 -24.25 -23.13
C ALA A 428 4.02 -23.89 -21.80
N THR A 429 5.06 -24.69 -21.51
CA THR A 429 6.00 -24.41 -20.42
C THR A 429 7.40 -24.28 -20.99
N ARG A 430 8.19 -23.34 -20.51
CA ARG A 430 9.58 -23.12 -20.90
C ARG A 430 10.47 -23.02 -19.67
N GLU A 431 11.59 -23.74 -19.71
CA GLU A 431 12.65 -23.64 -18.73
C GLU A 431 13.76 -22.72 -19.26
N LEU A 432 14.27 -21.85 -18.40
CA LEU A 432 15.33 -20.89 -18.69
C LEU A 432 16.38 -20.95 -17.60
N GLU A 433 17.62 -20.74 -17.97
CA GLU A 433 18.72 -20.67 -17.02
C GLU A 433 19.50 -19.37 -17.20
N LEU A 434 19.85 -18.76 -16.08
CA LEU A 434 20.75 -17.61 -15.98
C LEU A 434 21.85 -17.98 -15.00
N ARG A 435 23.12 -17.91 -15.40
CA ARG A 435 24.26 -18.22 -14.53
C ARG A 435 25.24 -17.06 -14.50
N TYR A 436 25.62 -16.67 -13.29
CA TYR A 436 26.63 -15.64 -13.07
C TYR A 436 27.54 -16.02 -11.89
N SER A 437 28.73 -15.47 -11.88
CA SER A 437 29.72 -15.68 -10.81
C SER A 437 30.14 -14.37 -10.19
N ILE A 438 30.38 -14.39 -8.89
CA ILE A 438 30.87 -13.27 -8.09
C ILE A 438 32.25 -13.68 -7.55
N GLY A 439 33.30 -13.08 -8.08
CA GLY A 439 34.68 -13.30 -7.63
C GLY A 439 35.08 -12.22 -6.63
N ALA A 440 35.69 -12.62 -5.51
CA ALA A 440 36.16 -11.70 -4.48
C ALA A 440 37.59 -12.03 -4.07
N GLY A 441 38.44 -11.00 -3.92
CA GLY A 441 39.79 -11.14 -3.42
C GLY A 441 39.86 -11.61 -1.96
N ALA A 442 40.98 -12.15 -1.49
CA ALA A 442 41.17 -12.73 -0.16
C ALA A 442 40.84 -11.78 1.02
N HIS A 443 40.84 -10.48 0.78
CA HIS A 443 40.59 -9.45 1.80
C HIS A 443 39.14 -8.91 1.77
N VAL A 444 38.29 -9.49 0.92
CA VAL A 444 36.92 -9.07 0.73
C VAL A 444 36.00 -10.07 1.40
N VAL A 445 35.08 -9.58 2.24
CA VAL A 445 34.02 -10.36 2.82
C VAL A 445 32.73 -10.06 2.06
N LEU A 446 32.22 -11.06 1.34
CA LEU A 446 30.91 -10.96 0.69
C LEU A 446 29.80 -11.06 1.74
N PRO A 447 28.67 -10.38 1.56
CA PRO A 447 27.56 -10.32 2.52
C PRO A 447 26.67 -11.58 2.54
N PHE A 448 27.04 -12.64 1.83
CA PHE A 448 26.31 -13.91 1.70
C PHE A 448 27.27 -15.10 1.75
#